data_73a0739c34596723a326383d774489b4
#
_entry.id   73a0739c34596723a326383d774489b4
#
_cell.length_a   1.000
_cell.length_b   1.000
_cell.length_c   1.000
_cell.angle_alpha   90.00
_cell.angle_beta   90.00
_cell.angle_gamma   90.00
#
_symmetry.space_group_name_H-M   'P 1'
#
loop_
_entity.id
_entity.type
_entity.pdbx_description
1 polymer ?
#
loop_
_entity_poly.entity_id
_entity_poly.type
_entity_poly.pdbx_seq_one_letter_code
_entity_poly.pdbx_strand_id
1 'polypeptide(L)'
;TPRTDGNAPTGSYHYIVSDEDGVREMADSQVLLTENGKDNLPGSMDDSRTHPTVSTEKTEKDSAHLKKDVQKKAGPTSPEDTGKKAKSHTLMQEVTAFLTSRYRFRFNVLTEETEVASVENNIPDTHLRYAKVDERWMNSLSLEAIETGIDCWDRDIQRFVRSRRISEYHPFTAYFEQLPEWDGTDRVSALARRVSDDPVWVNGFHRWMLGLSAQWMQLNPDNNRANSVAPLLVSSRQGLGKSTFCRLLMPDRLKSYYTESYDLSSPGSAEAKLAAYGLINLDEFDKLGASKMPLLKNLMQASALNIRKAYKHSASSLPRIASFIGTSNREDLLVDRTGSRRFLCVSLKHAIDCTTSVEHKQLYAQLKTELLSGERSWFNKEEEQTIQQHNALFYKHVPEEEVFRLCFRFATEEDNPQEVLSLSATQLFERMKAAHPSIMRGMTAYSLSRILPQLGERVHTTKGNVYRVVEC
;
A
#
# COMPACT_ATOMS: atom_id res chain seq x y z
N THR A 1 52.68 8.63 -9.86
CA THR A 1 51.97 9.57 -9.01
C THR A 1 51.03 10.44 -9.84
N PRO A 2 49.75 10.33 -9.66
CA PRO A 2 48.86 11.46 -9.83
C PRO A 2 48.03 11.73 -8.56
N ARG A 3 47.68 12.99 -8.42
CA ARG A 3 47.00 13.63 -7.31
C ARG A 3 45.52 13.22 -7.26
N THR A 4 45.07 13.00 -6.06
CA THR A 4 43.68 12.85 -5.65
C THR A 4 43.01 14.19 -5.46
N ASP A 5 41.88 14.44 -6.13
CA ASP A 5 40.92 15.44 -5.71
C ASP A 5 39.54 14.74 -5.52
N GLY A 6 39.05 14.85 -4.29
CA GLY A 6 37.77 14.29 -3.90
C GLY A 6 36.60 15.20 -4.28
N ASN A 7 35.55 14.59 -4.78
CA ASN A 7 34.20 15.11 -4.71
C ASN A 7 33.23 13.92 -4.72
N ALA A 8 32.41 13.82 -3.69
CA ALA A 8 31.35 12.81 -3.60
C ALA A 8 30.22 13.15 -4.57
N PRO A 9 29.70 12.21 -5.33
CA PRO A 9 28.57 12.45 -6.21
C PRO A 9 27.25 12.18 -5.48
N THR A 10 26.37 13.16 -5.52
CA THR A 10 24.92 12.99 -5.37
C THR A 10 24.43 12.07 -6.48
N GLY A 11 23.99 10.88 -6.12
CA GLY A 11 23.54 9.88 -7.08
C GLY A 11 22.14 10.20 -7.62
N SER A 12 22.07 10.68 -8.85
CA SER A 12 20.91 10.54 -9.71
C SER A 12 21.19 9.37 -10.66
N TYR A 13 20.36 8.34 -10.57
CA TYR A 13 20.47 7.19 -11.48
C TYR A 13 19.78 7.54 -12.81
N HIS A 14 20.56 7.65 -13.88
CA HIS A 14 20.05 7.67 -15.24
C HIS A 14 20.08 6.24 -15.79
N TYR A 15 18.93 5.73 -16.22
CA TYR A 15 18.84 4.50 -16.98
C TYR A 15 18.98 4.80 -18.47
N ILE A 16 19.89 4.10 -19.12
CA ILE A 16 20.04 4.10 -20.59
C ILE A 16 19.19 2.94 -21.10
N VAL A 17 18.16 3.26 -21.88
CA VAL A 17 17.43 2.28 -22.68
C VAL A 17 18.13 2.23 -24.04
N SER A 18 18.69 1.11 -24.40
CA SER A 18 19.23 0.85 -25.72
C SER A 18 18.16 0.24 -26.61
N ASP A 19 17.58 1.02 -27.52
CA ASP A 19 16.88 0.49 -28.68
C ASP A 19 17.90 0.31 -29.82
N GLU A 20 17.90 -0.86 -30.41
CA GLU A 20 18.59 -1.14 -31.66
C GLU A 20 17.83 -0.43 -32.78
N ASP A 21 18.23 0.81 -33.09
CA ASP A 21 18.24 1.41 -34.40
C ASP A 21 18.48 2.94 -34.30
N GLY A 22 19.67 3.35 -34.71
CA GLY A 22 19.91 4.66 -35.30
C GLY A 22 19.98 5.90 -34.38
N VAL A 23 21.16 6.27 -34.01
CA VAL A 23 21.53 7.61 -33.48
C VAL A 23 20.95 8.72 -34.34
N ARG A 24 20.07 9.56 -33.78
CA ARG A 24 19.76 10.91 -34.26
C ARG A 24 19.82 11.87 -33.10
N GLU A 25 20.78 12.76 -33.13
CA GLU A 25 20.83 14.00 -32.34
C GLU A 25 19.56 14.81 -32.60
N MET A 26 18.87 15.23 -31.54
CA MET A 26 17.91 16.33 -31.60
C MET A 26 18.34 17.42 -30.65
N ALA A 27 18.49 18.59 -31.24
CA ALA A 27 18.90 19.84 -30.65
C ALA A 27 17.84 20.42 -29.71
N ASP A 28 18.29 21.17 -28.73
CA ASP A 28 17.56 22.03 -27.81
C ASP A 28 16.45 22.85 -28.49
N SER A 29 15.25 22.79 -27.99
CA SER A 29 14.20 23.76 -28.28
C SER A 29 13.74 24.44 -26.98
N GLN A 30 14.22 25.65 -26.79
CA GLN A 30 13.71 26.63 -25.84
C GLN A 30 12.30 27.05 -26.29
N VAL A 31 11.31 26.92 -25.42
CA VAL A 31 9.98 27.50 -25.62
C VAL A 31 9.92 28.85 -24.91
N LEU A 32 9.86 29.90 -25.70
CA LEU A 32 9.55 31.27 -25.30
C LEU A 32 8.04 31.42 -25.03
N LEU A 33 7.71 31.92 -23.86
CA LEU A 33 6.38 32.44 -23.54
C LEU A 33 6.20 33.78 -24.25
N THR A 34 5.16 33.92 -25.06
CA THR A 34 4.65 35.22 -25.52
C THR A 34 3.20 35.34 -25.09
N GLU A 35 2.92 36.41 -24.34
CA GLU A 35 1.60 36.97 -24.11
C GLU A 35 1.02 37.56 -25.40
N ASN A 36 -0.28 37.46 -25.59
CA ASN A 36 -1.23 38.50 -25.96
C ASN A 36 -2.40 37.98 -26.80
N GLY A 37 -3.58 38.54 -26.48
CA GLY A 37 -4.60 38.73 -27.48
C GLY A 37 -6.05 38.40 -27.07
N LYS A 38 -6.71 39.39 -26.55
CA LYS A 38 -8.15 39.62 -26.45
C LYS A 38 -8.96 39.16 -27.69
N ASP A 39 -10.17 38.67 -27.53
CA ASP A 39 -11.42 39.39 -27.84
C ASP A 39 -12.63 38.45 -28.02
N ASN A 40 -13.75 38.95 -27.47
CA ASN A 40 -15.15 38.84 -27.91
C ASN A 40 -16.08 37.73 -27.41
N LEU A 41 -16.96 38.23 -26.55
CA LEU A 41 -18.37 37.83 -26.29
C LEU A 41 -19.26 38.04 -27.57
N PRO A 42 -20.55 37.51 -27.65
CA PRO A 42 -21.65 37.96 -26.78
C PRO A 42 -22.81 36.95 -26.50
N GLY A 43 -23.63 37.35 -25.56
CA GLY A 43 -25.10 37.25 -25.51
C GLY A 43 -25.67 36.14 -24.64
N SER A 44 -26.38 36.34 -23.65
CA SER A 44 -27.48 37.09 -23.11
C SER A 44 -28.53 36.14 -22.48
N MET A 45 -29.10 36.65 -21.44
CA MET A 45 -30.45 36.60 -20.80
C MET A 45 -30.58 35.66 -19.60
N ASP A 46 -30.73 36.28 -18.45
CA ASP A 46 -31.94 36.72 -17.68
C ASP A 46 -32.56 35.57 -16.89
N ASP A 47 -32.79 35.67 -15.63
CA ASP A 47 -33.71 36.46 -14.85
C ASP A 47 -33.66 36.16 -13.33
N SER A 48 -33.58 37.22 -12.57
CA SER A 48 -34.34 37.63 -11.38
C SER A 48 -34.43 36.82 -10.07
N ARG A 49 -34.24 37.62 -9.01
CA ARG A 49 -34.88 37.70 -7.66
C ARG A 49 -34.07 37.13 -6.50
N THR A 50 -33.78 37.81 -5.47
CA THR A 50 -34.18 39.01 -4.71
C THR A 50 -33.28 39.14 -3.49
N HIS A 51 -32.89 40.37 -3.18
CA HIS A 51 -32.24 40.80 -1.92
C HIS A 51 -33.22 40.75 -0.72
N PRO A 52 -32.68 40.78 0.54
CA PRO A 52 -32.65 42.08 1.17
C PRO A 52 -31.34 42.43 1.90
N THR A 53 -31.06 43.69 1.83
CA THR A 53 -30.14 44.55 2.56
C THR A 53 -30.38 44.60 4.05
N VAL A 54 -29.30 44.66 4.84
CA VAL A 54 -29.24 45.46 6.09
C VAL A 54 -27.80 45.99 6.31
N SER A 55 -27.68 47.28 6.11
CA SER A 55 -27.03 48.35 6.90
C SER A 55 -25.62 48.18 7.48
N THR A 56 -24.72 48.93 6.86
CA THR A 56 -23.59 49.72 7.38
C THR A 56 -23.75 50.28 8.80
N GLU A 57 -22.68 50.20 9.60
CA GLU A 57 -21.94 51.29 10.25
C GLU A 57 -21.04 50.82 11.39
N LYS A 58 -19.86 51.48 11.46
CA LYS A 58 -18.83 51.46 12.52
C LYS A 58 -17.84 50.28 12.44
N THR A 59 -16.57 50.48 12.21
CA THR A 59 -15.68 51.51 12.80
C THR A 59 -14.36 51.58 12.06
N GLU A 60 -14.06 52.69 11.47
CA GLU A 60 -12.70 53.15 11.22
C GLU A 60 -12.10 53.57 12.58
N LYS A 61 -11.32 52.75 13.21
CA LYS A 61 -10.43 53.20 14.31
C LYS A 61 -9.32 52.23 14.72
N ASP A 62 -8.97 51.20 13.94
CA ASP A 62 -7.86 50.31 14.34
C ASP A 62 -6.72 50.18 13.31
N SER A 63 -6.56 51.11 12.37
CA SER A 63 -5.45 51.07 11.41
C SER A 63 -4.30 52.05 11.74
N ALA A 64 -4.24 52.59 12.96
CA ALA A 64 -3.18 53.54 13.36
C ALA A 64 -2.11 52.99 14.30
N HIS A 65 -2.13 51.69 14.71
CA HIS A 65 -1.16 51.16 15.67
C HIS A 65 -0.18 50.12 15.12
N LEU A 66 -0.18 49.83 13.79
CA LEU A 66 0.73 48.84 13.23
C LEU A 66 1.85 49.40 12.33
N LYS A 67 2.22 50.68 12.49
CA LYS A 67 3.32 51.30 11.72
C LYS A 67 4.41 51.98 12.57
N LYS A 68 4.63 51.56 13.82
CA LYS A 68 5.67 52.17 14.67
C LYS A 68 6.72 51.21 15.26
N ASP A 69 6.81 49.92 14.86
CA ASP A 69 7.80 49.01 15.45
C ASP A 69 8.79 48.38 14.43
N VAL A 70 9.09 49.06 13.34
CA VAL A 70 10.18 48.62 12.43
C VAL A 70 11.23 49.69 12.29
N GLN A 71 11.79 50.12 13.43
CA GLN A 71 13.11 50.76 13.51
C GLN A 71 13.63 50.64 14.94
N LYS A 72 13.99 49.42 15.38
CA LYS A 72 14.92 49.22 16.48
C LYS A 72 16.27 48.80 15.90
N LYS A 73 17.17 49.77 15.91
CA LYS A 73 18.61 49.72 15.65
C LYS A 73 19.22 48.38 16.09
N ALA A 74 19.98 47.76 15.16
CA ALA A 74 21.04 46.83 15.51
C ALA A 74 22.05 47.55 16.40
N GLY A 75 21.95 47.37 17.70
CA GLY A 75 22.99 47.77 18.65
C GLY A 75 24.11 46.75 18.61
N PRO A 76 25.34 47.12 18.97
CA PRO A 76 26.45 46.17 18.97
C PRO A 76 26.17 45.05 19.96
N THR A 77 26.29 43.79 19.48
CA THR A 77 26.24 42.58 20.30
C THR A 77 27.27 42.69 21.40
N SER A 78 26.82 42.64 22.65
CA SER A 78 27.71 42.69 23.83
C SER A 78 28.66 41.48 23.82
N PRO A 79 29.90 41.62 24.36
CA PRO A 79 30.87 40.51 24.43
C PRO A 79 30.34 39.26 25.15
N GLU A 80 29.33 39.40 26.01
CA GLU A 80 28.68 38.28 26.72
C GLU A 80 27.81 37.39 25.78
N ASP A 81 27.24 37.93 24.71
CA ASP A 81 26.38 37.19 23.79
C ASP A 81 27.21 36.34 22.80
N THR A 82 28.41 36.82 22.44
CA THR A 82 29.39 36.05 21.66
C THR A 82 29.99 34.89 22.45
N GLY A 83 30.27 35.13 23.75
CA GLY A 83 30.78 34.08 24.64
C GLY A 83 29.78 32.96 24.92
N LYS A 84 28.47 33.27 25.06
CA LYS A 84 27.42 32.28 25.24
C LYS A 84 27.19 31.45 23.98
N LYS A 85 27.24 32.06 22.79
CA LYS A 85 27.13 31.33 21.49
C LYS A 85 28.33 30.41 21.24
N ALA A 86 29.54 30.86 21.56
CA ALA A 86 30.76 30.06 21.43
C ALA A 86 30.73 28.86 22.40
N LYS A 87 30.36 29.04 23.66
CA LYS A 87 30.19 27.95 24.63
C LYS A 87 29.13 26.93 24.22
N SER A 88 27.98 27.39 23.71
CA SER A 88 26.93 26.51 23.18
C SER A 88 27.36 25.71 21.96
N HIS A 89 28.19 26.28 21.11
CA HIS A 89 28.72 25.58 19.91
C HIS A 89 29.69 24.46 20.34
N THR A 90 30.57 24.73 21.29
CA THR A 90 31.53 23.77 21.85
C THR A 90 30.81 22.61 22.52
N LEU A 91 29.78 22.90 23.35
CA LEU A 91 28.97 21.89 24.04
C LEU A 91 28.29 20.95 23.05
N MET A 92 27.69 21.45 21.97
CA MET A 92 27.06 20.62 20.96
C MET A 92 28.04 19.74 20.17
N GLN A 93 29.30 20.19 20.05
CA GLN A 93 30.37 19.36 19.49
C GLN A 93 30.76 18.22 20.44
N GLU A 94 30.92 18.51 21.71
CA GLU A 94 31.21 17.52 22.75
C GLU A 94 30.11 16.46 22.85
N VAL A 95 28.84 16.87 22.94
CA VAL A 95 27.68 15.98 22.95
C VAL A 95 27.65 15.12 21.68
N THR A 96 27.88 15.71 20.52
CA THR A 96 27.88 14.95 19.25
C THR A 96 29.01 13.93 19.23
N ALA A 97 30.23 14.31 19.60
CA ALA A 97 31.40 13.42 19.66
C ALA A 97 31.19 12.26 20.65
N PHE A 98 30.64 12.54 21.83
CA PHE A 98 30.30 11.53 22.84
C PHE A 98 29.30 10.51 22.26
N LEU A 99 28.17 10.99 21.71
CA LEU A 99 27.11 10.13 21.21
C LEU A 99 27.57 9.27 20.03
N THR A 100 28.29 9.85 19.06
CA THR A 100 28.74 9.14 17.86
C THR A 100 29.91 8.20 18.10
N SER A 101 30.69 8.39 19.16
CA SER A 101 31.77 7.47 19.56
C SER A 101 31.24 6.18 20.17
N ARG A 102 30.15 6.24 20.92
CA ARG A 102 29.59 5.10 21.68
C ARG A 102 28.38 4.45 21.02
N TYR A 103 27.66 5.20 20.19
CA TYR A 103 26.39 4.76 19.62
C TYR A 103 26.35 4.96 18.12
N ARG A 104 25.51 4.14 17.46
CA ARG A 104 25.07 4.35 16.08
C ARG A 104 23.59 4.69 16.12
N PHE A 105 23.23 5.75 15.41
CA PHE A 105 21.84 6.21 15.30
C PHE A 105 21.40 6.13 13.86
N ARG A 106 20.12 5.83 13.65
CA ARG A 106 19.45 5.91 12.36
C ARG A 106 18.00 6.37 12.55
N PHE A 107 17.48 7.10 11.61
CA PHE A 107 16.08 7.54 11.62
C PHE A 107 15.27 6.62 10.73
N ASN A 108 14.40 5.80 11.32
CA ASN A 108 13.54 4.88 10.58
C ASN A 108 12.38 5.66 9.95
N VAL A 109 12.37 5.77 8.62
CA VAL A 109 11.38 6.57 7.89
C VAL A 109 9.97 6.01 7.93
N LEU A 110 9.79 4.70 8.21
CA LEU A 110 8.48 4.06 8.30
C LEU A 110 7.80 4.29 9.64
N THR A 111 8.57 4.20 10.71
CA THR A 111 8.06 4.44 12.08
C THR A 111 8.18 5.90 12.49
N GLU A 112 8.97 6.71 11.75
CA GLU A 112 9.35 8.09 12.08
C GLU A 112 10.04 8.21 13.46
N GLU A 113 10.80 7.20 13.81
CA GLU A 113 11.49 7.10 15.09
C GLU A 113 12.99 6.98 14.90
N THR A 114 13.74 7.59 15.81
CA THR A 114 15.18 7.36 15.89
C THR A 114 15.44 6.05 16.59
N GLU A 115 16.29 5.24 15.99
CA GLU A 115 16.79 3.99 16.54
C GLU A 115 18.26 4.14 16.93
N VAL A 116 18.67 3.46 17.99
CA VAL A 116 20.01 3.48 18.55
C VAL A 116 20.54 2.07 18.75
N ALA A 117 21.82 1.88 18.50
CA ALA A 117 22.58 0.70 18.89
C ALA A 117 23.89 1.09 19.55
N SER A 118 24.30 0.37 20.58
CA SER A 118 25.61 0.54 21.20
C SER A 118 26.70 0.00 20.25
N VAL A 119 27.81 0.74 20.15
CA VAL A 119 29.00 0.28 19.41
C VAL A 119 29.74 -0.72 20.30
N GLU A 120 29.64 -1.98 19.96
CA GLU A 120 30.42 -3.04 20.61
C GLU A 120 31.70 -3.30 19.82
N ASN A 121 32.82 -3.37 20.51
CA ASN A 121 34.09 -3.70 19.87
C ASN A 121 33.99 -5.06 19.16
N ASN A 122 34.32 -5.12 17.88
CA ASN A 122 34.29 -6.27 16.97
C ASN A 122 32.96 -6.70 16.36
N ILE A 123 31.86 -5.93 16.53
CA ILE A 123 30.62 -6.20 15.80
C ILE A 123 30.52 -5.24 14.60
N PRO A 124 30.47 -5.73 13.36
CA PRO A 124 30.20 -4.87 12.21
C PRO A 124 28.89 -4.14 12.34
N ASP A 125 28.82 -2.89 11.89
CA ASP A 125 27.60 -2.06 11.92
C ASP A 125 26.37 -2.75 11.33
N THR A 126 26.58 -3.68 10.38
CA THR A 126 25.52 -4.49 9.76
C THR A 126 24.86 -5.51 10.70
N HIS A 127 25.50 -5.84 11.82
CA HIS A 127 25.02 -6.80 12.81
C HIS A 127 24.56 -6.16 14.11
N LEU A 128 24.64 -4.84 14.22
CA LEU A 128 24.17 -4.12 15.40
C LEU A 128 22.66 -4.31 15.61
N ARG A 129 22.29 -4.48 16.87
CA ARG A 129 20.88 -4.53 17.26
C ARG A 129 20.40 -3.13 17.62
N TYR A 130 19.54 -2.58 16.76
CA TYR A 130 18.94 -1.28 16.99
C TYR A 130 17.68 -1.39 17.83
N ALA A 131 17.53 -0.47 18.78
CA ALA A 131 16.34 -0.28 19.59
C ALA A 131 15.79 1.13 19.35
N LYS A 132 14.48 1.29 19.52
CA LYS A 132 13.85 2.62 19.49
C LYS A 132 14.40 3.48 20.64
N VAL A 133 14.69 4.75 20.36
CA VAL A 133 15.04 5.71 21.39
C VAL A 133 13.77 6.16 22.10
N ASP A 134 13.44 5.49 23.19
CA ASP A 134 12.37 5.84 24.12
C ASP A 134 12.86 6.79 25.24
N GLU A 135 11.99 7.13 26.18
CA GLU A 135 12.35 7.98 27.31
C GLU A 135 13.46 7.39 28.20
N ARG A 136 13.51 6.06 28.34
CA ARG A 136 14.57 5.40 29.13
C ARG A 136 15.92 5.53 28.44
N TRP A 137 15.96 5.34 27.12
CA TRP A 137 17.17 5.59 26.33
C TRP A 137 17.60 7.04 26.43
N MET A 138 16.67 8.01 26.30
CA MET A 138 16.99 9.42 26.43
C MET A 138 17.63 9.75 27.77
N ASN A 139 17.05 9.25 28.86
CA ASN A 139 17.58 9.46 30.22
C ASN A 139 18.95 8.77 30.39
N SER A 140 19.14 7.55 29.87
CA SER A 140 20.44 6.87 29.95
C SER A 140 21.53 7.62 29.20
N LEU A 141 21.24 8.09 27.97
CA LEU A 141 22.21 8.88 27.19
C LEU A 141 22.59 10.20 27.91
N SER A 142 21.63 10.85 28.60
CA SER A 142 21.86 12.07 29.35
C SER A 142 22.72 11.81 30.58
N LEU A 143 22.42 10.75 31.34
CA LEU A 143 23.19 10.38 32.53
C LEU A 143 24.63 10.01 32.16
N GLU A 144 24.84 9.21 31.15
CA GLU A 144 26.16 8.81 30.69
C GLU A 144 26.99 10.02 30.18
N ALA A 145 26.35 10.99 29.52
CA ALA A 145 27.04 12.22 29.12
C ALA A 145 27.53 13.02 30.34
N ILE A 146 26.69 13.18 31.37
CA ILE A 146 27.02 13.85 32.61
C ILE A 146 28.15 13.10 33.36
N GLU A 147 28.06 11.77 33.45
CA GLU A 147 29.09 10.92 34.07
C GLU A 147 30.47 11.04 33.40
N THR A 148 30.48 11.31 32.09
CA THR A 148 31.72 11.58 31.35
C THR A 148 32.22 13.02 31.44
N GLY A 149 31.58 13.85 32.27
CA GLY A 149 31.97 15.24 32.54
C GLY A 149 31.45 16.27 31.55
N ILE A 150 30.47 15.91 30.68
CA ILE A 150 29.83 16.87 29.77
C ILE A 150 28.70 17.58 30.52
N ASP A 151 28.82 18.89 30.68
CA ASP A 151 27.79 19.71 31.33
C ASP A 151 26.65 20.03 30.33
N CYS A 152 25.81 19.01 30.03
CA CYS A 152 24.70 19.10 29.09
C CYS A 152 23.36 18.89 29.77
N TRP A 153 22.30 19.42 29.14
CA TRP A 153 20.92 19.19 29.55
C TRP A 153 20.28 18.12 28.64
N ASP A 154 19.22 17.45 29.12
CA ASP A 154 18.43 16.48 28.34
C ASP A 154 18.02 17.05 26.99
N ARG A 155 17.66 18.32 26.90
CA ARG A 155 17.32 19.01 25.65
C ARG A 155 18.45 19.02 24.62
N ASP A 156 19.70 18.96 25.04
CA ASP A 156 20.85 19.00 24.13
C ASP A 156 21.03 17.62 23.49
N ILE A 157 20.85 16.54 24.26
CA ILE A 157 20.76 15.17 23.73
C ILE A 157 19.55 15.02 22.80
N GLN A 158 18.36 15.53 23.23
CA GLN A 158 17.14 15.47 22.39
C GLN A 158 17.31 16.21 21.06
N ARG A 159 18.00 17.36 21.04
CA ARG A 159 18.28 18.08 19.80
C ARG A 159 19.09 17.27 18.82
N PHE A 160 20.09 16.53 19.27
CA PHE A 160 20.88 15.65 18.43
C PHE A 160 20.01 14.50 17.93
N VAL A 161 19.37 13.75 18.82
CA VAL A 161 18.57 12.54 18.52
C VAL A 161 17.40 12.83 17.57
N ARG A 162 16.80 14.03 17.64
CA ARG A 162 15.67 14.44 16.77
C ARG A 162 16.08 15.30 15.58
N SER A 163 17.39 15.47 15.36
CA SER A 163 17.87 16.30 14.26
C SER A 163 18.03 15.50 12.96
N ARG A 164 18.03 16.23 11.82
CA ARG A 164 18.36 15.67 10.51
C ARG A 164 19.84 15.29 10.35
N ARG A 165 20.65 15.40 11.41
CA ARG A 165 22.03 14.89 11.40
C ARG A 165 22.08 13.37 11.45
N ILE A 166 21.01 12.73 11.91
CA ILE A 166 20.86 11.29 11.92
C ILE A 166 20.39 10.85 10.52
N SER A 167 21.12 9.92 9.93
CA SER A 167 20.84 9.40 8.59
C SER A 167 19.49 8.68 8.54
N GLU A 168 18.74 8.93 7.49
CA GLU A 168 17.51 8.22 7.22
C GLU A 168 17.80 6.75 6.89
N TYR A 169 16.93 5.89 7.35
CA TYR A 169 17.01 4.44 7.17
C TYR A 169 15.66 3.91 6.72
N HIS A 170 15.63 3.30 5.53
CA HIS A 170 14.47 2.60 5.04
C HIS A 170 14.71 1.08 5.16
N PRO A 171 13.97 0.37 6.04
CA PRO A 171 14.26 -1.04 6.37
C PRO A 171 14.28 -1.97 5.17
N PHE A 172 13.31 -1.81 4.27
CA PHE A 172 13.19 -2.66 3.09
C PHE A 172 14.31 -2.38 2.07
N THR A 173 14.57 -1.11 1.76
CA THR A 173 15.66 -0.74 0.85
C THR A 173 16.99 -1.25 1.36
N ALA A 174 17.29 -1.03 2.63
CA ALA A 174 18.52 -1.52 3.26
C ALA A 174 18.62 -3.05 3.25
N TYR A 175 17.48 -3.77 3.34
CA TYR A 175 17.47 -5.22 3.21
C TYR A 175 17.87 -5.67 1.80
N PHE A 176 17.26 -5.05 0.76
CA PHE A 176 17.56 -5.39 -0.64
C PHE A 176 18.99 -5.00 -1.06
N GLU A 177 19.56 -3.94 -0.51
CA GLU A 177 20.95 -3.53 -0.77
C GLU A 177 21.97 -4.56 -0.25
N GLN A 178 21.63 -5.26 0.83
CA GLN A 178 22.51 -6.24 1.47
C GLN A 178 22.33 -7.69 0.96
N LEU A 179 21.47 -7.89 -0.03
CA LEU A 179 21.25 -9.23 -0.60
C LEU A 179 22.48 -9.67 -1.42
N PRO A 180 22.84 -10.97 -1.35
CA PRO A 180 23.84 -11.53 -2.25
C PRO A 180 23.34 -11.57 -3.69
N GLU A 181 24.23 -11.90 -4.61
CA GLU A 181 23.81 -12.29 -5.97
C GLU A 181 22.95 -13.55 -5.94
N TRP A 182 21.99 -13.61 -6.84
CA TRP A 182 21.12 -14.78 -6.99
C TRP A 182 21.91 -15.95 -7.60
N ASP A 183 21.79 -17.12 -7.00
CA ASP A 183 22.48 -18.35 -7.43
C ASP A 183 21.80 -19.08 -8.61
N GLY A 184 20.72 -18.51 -9.19
CA GLY A 184 19.98 -19.11 -10.30
C GLY A 184 18.91 -20.13 -9.90
N THR A 185 18.76 -20.47 -8.61
CA THR A 185 17.77 -21.45 -8.15
C THR A 185 16.39 -20.80 -7.94
N ASP A 186 15.34 -21.35 -8.56
CA ASP A 186 13.95 -20.87 -8.39
C ASP A 186 13.36 -21.29 -7.04
N ARG A 187 13.50 -20.42 -6.06
CA ARG A 187 12.97 -20.61 -4.71
C ARG A 187 11.54 -20.13 -4.55
N VAL A 188 11.12 -19.20 -5.39
CA VAL A 188 9.75 -18.64 -5.33
C VAL A 188 8.73 -19.71 -5.71
N SER A 189 8.92 -20.40 -6.84
CA SER A 189 8.04 -21.48 -7.23
C SER A 189 8.13 -22.69 -6.28
N ALA A 190 9.31 -22.99 -5.75
CA ALA A 190 9.46 -24.03 -4.74
C ALA A 190 8.68 -23.72 -3.46
N LEU A 191 8.68 -22.45 -3.02
CA LEU A 191 7.90 -21.99 -1.87
C LEU A 191 6.39 -22.05 -2.16
N ALA A 192 5.95 -21.64 -3.35
CA ALA A 192 4.55 -21.74 -3.78
C ALA A 192 4.04 -23.20 -3.75
N ARG A 193 4.85 -24.13 -4.21
CA ARG A 193 4.50 -25.58 -4.23
C ARG A 193 4.36 -26.21 -2.85
N ARG A 194 4.88 -25.60 -1.79
CA ARG A 194 4.54 -26.03 -0.41
C ARG A 194 3.06 -25.92 -0.10
N VAL A 195 2.34 -25.02 -0.82
CA VAL A 195 0.90 -24.80 -0.67
C VAL A 195 0.11 -25.62 -1.68
N SER A 196 0.47 -25.53 -2.97
CA SER A 196 -0.21 -26.25 -4.06
C SER A 196 0.66 -26.30 -5.31
N ASP A 197 0.57 -27.39 -6.06
CA ASP A 197 1.20 -27.55 -7.38
C ASP A 197 0.34 -26.97 -8.51
N ASP A 198 -0.81 -26.39 -8.22
CA ASP A 198 -1.68 -25.76 -9.22
C ASP A 198 -0.91 -24.66 -9.99
N PRO A 199 -0.82 -24.74 -11.33
CA PRO A 199 -0.06 -23.76 -12.11
C PRO A 199 -0.57 -22.32 -11.96
N VAL A 200 -1.89 -22.12 -11.78
CA VAL A 200 -2.48 -20.78 -11.58
C VAL A 200 -2.00 -20.20 -10.26
N TRP A 201 -1.96 -21.04 -9.23
CA TRP A 201 -1.41 -20.65 -7.93
C TRP A 201 0.09 -20.37 -8.02
N VAL A 202 0.90 -21.28 -8.56
CA VAL A 202 2.38 -21.13 -8.58
C VAL A 202 2.78 -19.87 -9.35
N ASN A 203 2.24 -19.67 -10.57
CA ASN A 203 2.55 -18.51 -11.39
C ASN A 203 1.99 -17.22 -10.77
N GLY A 204 0.77 -17.26 -10.26
CA GLY A 204 0.14 -16.13 -9.60
C GLY A 204 0.87 -15.71 -8.31
N PHE A 205 1.31 -16.67 -7.49
CA PHE A 205 2.11 -16.42 -6.30
C PHE A 205 3.46 -15.78 -6.65
N HIS A 206 4.14 -16.28 -7.69
CA HIS A 206 5.39 -15.70 -8.17
C HIS A 206 5.19 -14.23 -8.60
N ARG A 207 4.16 -13.96 -9.42
CA ARG A 207 3.81 -12.60 -9.85
C ARG A 207 3.47 -11.69 -8.67
N TRP A 208 2.76 -12.21 -7.68
CA TRP A 208 2.45 -11.48 -6.47
C TRP A 208 3.70 -11.17 -5.63
N MET A 209 4.65 -12.11 -5.51
CA MET A 209 5.93 -11.89 -4.82
C MET A 209 6.79 -10.84 -5.53
N LEU A 210 6.77 -10.78 -6.87
CA LEU A 210 7.40 -9.70 -7.63
C LEU A 210 6.75 -8.36 -7.30
N GLY A 211 5.41 -8.30 -7.24
CA GLY A 211 4.67 -7.10 -6.85
C GLY A 211 4.99 -6.62 -5.43
N LEU A 212 5.09 -7.54 -4.47
CA LEU A 212 5.50 -7.27 -3.10
C LEU A 212 6.91 -6.70 -3.05
N SER A 213 7.87 -7.34 -3.74
CA SER A 213 9.27 -6.92 -3.76
C SER A 213 9.45 -5.57 -4.45
N ALA A 214 8.72 -5.31 -5.54
CA ALA A 214 8.75 -4.02 -6.24
C ALA A 214 8.27 -2.87 -5.34
N GLN A 215 7.23 -3.09 -4.52
CA GLN A 215 6.77 -2.12 -3.53
C GLN A 215 7.82 -1.88 -2.43
N TRP A 216 8.45 -2.94 -1.92
CA TRP A 216 9.49 -2.84 -0.90
C TRP A 216 10.74 -2.13 -1.40
N MET A 217 11.09 -2.33 -2.67
CA MET A 217 12.22 -1.66 -3.32
C MET A 217 11.87 -0.25 -3.83
N GLN A 218 10.59 0.14 -3.82
CA GLN A 218 10.10 1.41 -4.38
C GLN A 218 10.53 1.64 -5.84
N LEU A 219 10.56 0.55 -6.64
CA LEU A 219 11.08 0.59 -8.01
C LEU A 219 10.22 1.39 -8.99
N ASN A 220 8.95 1.65 -8.68
CA ASN A 220 8.00 2.29 -9.58
C ASN A 220 7.28 3.49 -8.95
N PRO A 221 7.99 4.54 -8.48
CA PRO A 221 7.33 5.69 -7.89
C PRO A 221 6.41 6.42 -8.88
N ASP A 222 6.77 6.43 -10.17
CA ASP A 222 6.02 7.15 -11.21
C ASP A 222 4.92 6.31 -11.88
N ASN A 223 5.03 4.98 -11.89
CA ASN A 223 4.04 4.09 -12.51
C ASN A 223 2.80 3.84 -11.65
N ASN A 224 2.78 4.32 -10.44
CA ASN A 224 1.61 4.38 -9.55
C ASN A 224 0.81 3.06 -9.47
N ARG A 225 1.49 1.90 -9.57
CA ARG A 225 0.86 0.58 -9.55
C ARG A 225 1.08 -0.11 -8.21
N ALA A 226 -0.01 -0.36 -7.52
CA ALA A 226 0.01 -1.15 -6.30
C ALA A 226 -0.03 -2.65 -6.61
N ASN A 227 0.52 -3.49 -5.72
CA ASN A 227 0.24 -4.93 -5.71
C ASN A 227 -1.23 -5.15 -5.29
N SER A 228 -2.12 -5.19 -6.27
CA SER A 228 -3.58 -5.16 -6.09
C SER A 228 -4.21 -6.53 -5.90
N VAL A 229 -3.42 -7.61 -6.01
CA VAL A 229 -3.86 -8.99 -5.79
C VAL A 229 -3.42 -9.45 -4.40
N ALA A 230 -4.26 -10.24 -3.74
CA ALA A 230 -3.97 -10.89 -2.46
C ALA A 230 -4.14 -12.40 -2.61
N PRO A 231 -3.11 -13.22 -2.36
CA PRO A 231 -3.26 -14.65 -2.18
C PRO A 231 -4.15 -14.97 -0.99
N LEU A 232 -5.08 -15.91 -1.13
CA LEU A 232 -5.94 -16.39 -0.07
C LEU A 232 -5.78 -17.90 0.11
N LEU A 233 -5.27 -18.30 1.27
CA LEU A 233 -5.08 -19.69 1.66
C LEU A 233 -6.37 -20.22 2.29
N VAL A 234 -7.04 -21.12 1.59
CA VAL A 234 -8.39 -21.58 1.93
C VAL A 234 -8.37 -23.04 2.40
N SER A 235 -8.98 -23.31 3.53
CA SER A 235 -9.24 -24.68 3.98
C SER A 235 -10.23 -24.70 5.12
N SER A 236 -11.23 -25.56 5.06
CA SER A 236 -12.15 -25.86 6.16
C SER A 236 -11.47 -26.53 7.35
N ARG A 237 -10.31 -27.15 7.14
CA ARG A 237 -9.51 -27.76 8.20
C ARG A 237 -8.65 -26.69 8.89
N GLN A 238 -8.63 -26.71 10.22
CA GLN A 238 -7.72 -25.89 11.01
C GLN A 238 -6.36 -26.59 11.17
N GLY A 239 -5.33 -25.84 11.54
CA GLY A 239 -4.00 -26.39 11.84
C GLY A 239 -3.15 -26.76 10.62
N LEU A 240 -3.56 -26.41 9.39
CA LEU A 240 -2.78 -26.71 8.18
C LEU A 240 -1.62 -25.73 7.91
N GLY A 241 -1.31 -24.82 8.83
CA GLY A 241 -0.16 -23.93 8.71
C GLY A 241 -0.40 -22.64 7.93
N LYS A 242 -1.67 -22.25 7.61
CA LYS A 242 -1.99 -21.07 6.80
C LYS A 242 -1.33 -19.78 7.32
N SER A 243 -1.65 -19.36 8.54
CA SER A 243 -1.10 -18.11 9.11
C SER A 243 0.40 -18.22 9.38
N THR A 244 0.91 -19.43 9.71
CA THR A 244 2.34 -19.69 9.84
C THR A 244 3.08 -19.48 8.52
N PHE A 245 2.52 -19.94 7.40
CA PHE A 245 3.09 -19.72 6.07
C PHE A 245 3.11 -18.21 5.73
N CYS A 246 2.05 -17.47 6.04
CA CYS A 246 2.04 -16.03 5.82
C CYS A 246 3.17 -15.31 6.57
N ARG A 247 3.45 -15.70 7.82
CA ARG A 247 4.56 -15.15 8.61
C ARG A 247 5.93 -15.58 8.06
N LEU A 248 6.01 -16.78 7.51
CA LEU A 248 7.24 -17.36 6.97
C LEU A 248 7.78 -16.58 5.76
N LEU A 249 6.95 -15.82 5.08
CA LEU A 249 7.37 -14.98 3.95
C LEU A 249 8.28 -13.82 4.40
N MET A 250 8.19 -13.40 5.66
CA MET A 250 8.95 -12.26 6.16
C MET A 250 10.36 -12.67 6.59
N PRO A 251 11.42 -12.03 6.02
CA PRO A 251 12.77 -12.18 6.52
C PRO A 251 12.89 -11.79 8.00
N ASP A 252 13.78 -12.43 8.75
CA ASP A 252 13.95 -12.20 10.19
C ASP A 252 14.11 -10.72 10.55
N ARG A 253 14.88 -9.97 9.75
CA ARG A 253 15.12 -8.54 9.96
C ARG A 253 13.88 -7.67 9.72
N LEU A 254 12.88 -8.16 8.98
CA LEU A 254 11.67 -7.45 8.60
C LEU A 254 10.41 -7.98 9.28
N LYS A 255 10.53 -8.95 10.20
CA LYS A 255 9.39 -9.55 10.90
C LYS A 255 8.51 -8.54 11.65
N SER A 256 9.10 -7.46 12.18
CA SER A 256 8.36 -6.38 12.84
C SER A 256 7.42 -5.61 11.90
N TYR A 257 7.60 -5.73 10.58
CA TYR A 257 6.76 -5.12 9.55
C TYR A 257 5.70 -6.07 8.99
N TYR A 258 5.37 -7.13 9.71
CA TYR A 258 4.25 -8.02 9.48
C TYR A 258 3.15 -7.77 10.49
N THR A 259 1.90 -7.82 10.05
CA THR A 259 0.75 -7.74 10.97
C THR A 259 -0.43 -8.59 10.50
N GLU A 260 -1.17 -9.15 11.44
CA GLU A 260 -2.46 -9.82 11.26
C GLU A 260 -3.61 -8.94 11.75
N SER A 261 -3.28 -7.87 12.46
CA SER A 261 -4.27 -6.91 12.95
C SER A 261 -4.52 -5.83 11.91
N TYR A 262 -5.57 -5.99 11.10
CA TYR A 262 -5.96 -4.99 10.10
C TYR A 262 -7.44 -4.63 10.24
N ASP A 263 -7.70 -3.48 10.86
CA ASP A 263 -9.06 -2.99 11.08
C ASP A 263 -9.46 -1.97 10.02
N LEU A 264 -10.53 -2.29 9.29
CA LEU A 264 -11.15 -1.44 8.28
C LEU A 264 -12.24 -0.52 8.84
N SER A 265 -12.51 -0.53 10.14
CA SER A 265 -13.49 0.38 10.75
C SER A 265 -12.95 1.80 10.86
N SER A 266 -11.62 1.97 10.87
CA SER A 266 -10.94 3.26 10.89
C SER A 266 -10.07 3.43 9.64
N PRO A 267 -10.58 4.08 8.56
CA PRO A 267 -9.86 4.20 7.30
C PRO A 267 -8.47 4.82 7.45
N GLY A 268 -8.32 5.89 8.24
CA GLY A 268 -7.02 6.52 8.45
C GLY A 268 -6.01 5.61 9.16
N SER A 269 -6.46 4.74 10.07
CA SER A 269 -5.60 3.72 10.71
C SER A 269 -5.22 2.62 9.70
N ALA A 270 -6.15 2.21 8.83
CA ALA A 270 -5.89 1.23 7.79
C ALA A 270 -4.85 1.75 6.78
N GLU A 271 -4.99 3.00 6.32
CA GLU A 271 -4.03 3.66 5.43
C GLU A 271 -2.65 3.78 6.07
N ALA A 272 -2.57 4.19 7.34
CA ALA A 272 -1.30 4.29 8.07
C ALA A 272 -0.56 2.94 8.11
N LYS A 273 -1.28 1.83 8.32
CA LYS A 273 -0.68 0.50 8.27
C LYS A 273 -0.16 0.12 6.88
N LEU A 274 -0.80 0.55 5.80
CA LEU A 274 -0.32 0.31 4.44
C LEU A 274 1.01 0.99 4.14
N ALA A 275 1.31 2.12 4.78
CA ALA A 275 2.58 2.82 4.65
C ALA A 275 3.67 2.31 5.61
N ALA A 276 3.28 1.65 6.72
CA ALA A 276 4.22 1.25 7.78
C ALA A 276 4.61 -0.24 7.74
N TYR A 277 3.75 -1.11 7.24
CA TYR A 277 3.99 -2.55 7.18
C TYR A 277 4.36 -3.01 5.77
N GLY A 278 5.13 -4.10 5.65
CA GLY A 278 5.46 -4.72 4.37
C GLY A 278 4.45 -5.77 3.93
N LEU A 279 3.90 -6.52 4.89
CA LEU A 279 2.94 -7.58 4.64
C LEU A 279 1.83 -7.56 5.70
N ILE A 280 0.59 -7.54 5.21
CA ILE A 280 -0.62 -7.58 6.03
C ILE A 280 -1.36 -8.88 5.74
N ASN A 281 -1.52 -9.72 6.75
CA ASN A 281 -2.33 -10.92 6.65
C ASN A 281 -3.78 -10.59 7.06
N LEU A 282 -4.70 -10.76 6.12
CA LEU A 282 -6.14 -10.72 6.35
C LEU A 282 -6.57 -12.06 6.94
N ASP A 283 -6.24 -12.28 8.22
CA ASP A 283 -6.57 -13.52 8.90
C ASP A 283 -8.10 -13.65 9.05
N GLU A 284 -8.62 -14.86 8.86
CA GLU A 284 -10.05 -15.14 8.84
C GLU A 284 -10.84 -14.21 7.88
N PHE A 285 -10.35 -14.08 6.63
CA PHE A 285 -10.94 -13.24 5.58
C PHE A 285 -12.46 -13.46 5.42
N ASP A 286 -12.94 -14.68 5.65
CA ASP A 286 -14.36 -15.04 5.60
C ASP A 286 -15.23 -14.31 6.65
N LYS A 287 -14.63 -13.80 7.72
CA LYS A 287 -15.32 -12.98 8.75
C LYS A 287 -15.41 -11.51 8.35
N LEU A 288 -14.75 -11.10 7.28
CA LEU A 288 -14.82 -9.73 6.79
C LEU A 288 -16.22 -9.44 6.21
N GLY A 289 -16.96 -8.53 6.85
CA GLY A 289 -18.30 -8.16 6.43
C GLY A 289 -18.34 -7.59 5.01
N ALA A 290 -19.40 -7.90 4.26
CA ALA A 290 -19.59 -7.44 2.89
C ALA A 290 -19.54 -5.91 2.74
N SER A 291 -19.93 -5.15 3.77
CA SER A 291 -19.86 -3.68 3.80
C SER A 291 -18.43 -3.12 3.80
N LYS A 292 -17.45 -3.89 4.29
CA LYS A 292 -16.03 -3.51 4.33
C LYS A 292 -15.28 -3.85 3.04
N MET A 293 -15.84 -4.72 2.21
CA MET A 293 -15.20 -5.20 0.98
C MET A 293 -14.90 -4.10 -0.05
N PRO A 294 -15.78 -3.11 -0.30
CA PRO A 294 -15.47 -2.00 -1.21
C PRO A 294 -14.26 -1.18 -0.74
N LEU A 295 -14.19 -0.88 0.56
CA LEU A 295 -13.05 -0.16 1.14
C LEU A 295 -11.74 -0.96 0.98
N LEU A 296 -11.75 -2.25 1.31
CA LEU A 296 -10.58 -3.11 1.12
C LEU A 296 -10.11 -3.09 -0.34
N LYS A 297 -11.04 -3.27 -1.30
CA LYS A 297 -10.70 -3.24 -2.74
C LYS A 297 -10.10 -1.91 -3.20
N ASN A 298 -10.57 -0.80 -2.66
CA ASN A 298 -10.01 0.53 -2.94
C ASN A 298 -8.60 0.63 -2.35
N LEU A 299 -8.40 0.20 -1.11
CA LEU A 299 -7.10 0.19 -0.45
C LEU A 299 -6.09 -0.75 -1.15
N MET A 300 -6.55 -1.86 -1.72
CA MET A 300 -5.70 -2.76 -2.53
C MET A 300 -5.18 -2.10 -3.80
N GLN A 301 -5.88 -1.13 -4.36
CA GLN A 301 -5.47 -0.42 -5.58
C GLN A 301 -4.71 0.88 -5.31
N ALA A 302 -4.77 1.39 -4.08
CA ALA A 302 -4.07 2.62 -3.73
C ALA A 302 -2.55 2.39 -3.76
N SER A 303 -1.83 3.17 -4.53
CA SER A 303 -0.36 3.16 -4.63
C SER A 303 0.27 4.23 -3.75
N ALA A 304 -0.43 5.36 -3.56
CA ALA A 304 -0.09 6.43 -2.66
C ALA A 304 -1.21 6.66 -1.66
N LEU A 305 -0.86 7.04 -0.45
CA LEU A 305 -1.75 7.18 0.68
C LEU A 305 -1.67 8.60 1.23
N ASN A 306 -2.80 9.26 1.37
CA ASN A 306 -2.88 10.60 1.95
C ASN A 306 -3.13 10.51 3.46
N ILE A 307 -2.05 10.42 4.22
CA ILE A 307 -2.13 10.20 5.67
C ILE A 307 -2.01 11.52 6.41
N ARG A 308 -3.02 11.85 7.21
CA ARG A 308 -2.97 12.92 8.18
C ARG A 308 -2.52 12.36 9.52
N LYS A 309 -1.26 12.59 9.88
CA LYS A 309 -0.72 12.14 11.16
C LYS A 309 -1.18 13.07 12.27
N ALA A 310 -1.37 12.51 13.48
CA ALA A 310 -1.65 13.30 14.68
C ALA A 310 -0.56 14.36 14.86
N TYR A 311 -0.97 15.58 15.20
CA TYR A 311 -0.09 16.75 15.40
C TYR A 311 0.61 17.33 14.15
N LYS A 312 0.33 16.81 12.93
CA LYS A 312 0.76 17.47 11.68
C LYS A 312 -0.39 18.27 11.07
N HIS A 313 -0.11 19.52 10.69
CA HIS A 313 -1.13 20.43 10.11
C HIS A 313 -1.51 20.05 8.66
N SER A 314 -0.66 19.31 7.96
CA SER A 314 -0.89 18.88 6.58
C SER A 314 -0.90 17.35 6.44
N ALA A 315 -1.71 16.85 5.51
CA ALA A 315 -1.62 15.47 5.05
C ALA A 315 -0.31 15.27 4.27
N SER A 316 0.34 14.15 4.49
CA SER A 316 1.52 13.73 3.70
C SER A 316 1.11 12.61 2.76
N SER A 317 1.53 12.72 1.50
CA SER A 317 1.42 11.61 0.56
C SER A 317 2.58 10.65 0.82
N LEU A 318 2.27 9.42 1.17
CA LEU A 318 3.26 8.37 1.43
C LEU A 318 3.08 7.23 0.43
N PRO A 319 4.16 6.60 -0.04
CA PRO A 319 4.05 5.41 -0.87
C PRO A 319 3.45 4.26 -0.04
N ARG A 320 2.65 3.43 -0.71
CA ARG A 320 2.21 2.18 -0.11
C ARG A 320 3.33 1.15 -0.18
N ILE A 321 3.65 0.52 0.95
CA ILE A 321 4.65 -0.54 1.06
C ILE A 321 3.99 -1.91 1.23
N ALA A 322 2.85 -1.96 1.92
CA ALA A 322 2.19 -3.21 2.25
C ALA A 322 1.58 -3.92 1.04
N SER A 323 1.84 -5.22 0.95
CA SER A 323 1.04 -6.16 0.17
C SER A 323 0.10 -6.94 1.10
N PHE A 324 -0.98 -7.48 0.52
CA PHE A 324 -1.93 -8.30 1.27
C PHE A 324 -1.74 -9.77 0.94
N ILE A 325 -1.92 -10.61 1.96
CA ILE A 325 -2.17 -12.04 1.90
C ILE A 325 -3.32 -12.34 2.85
N GLY A 326 -3.98 -13.48 2.76
CA GLY A 326 -5.04 -13.80 3.70
C GLY A 326 -5.26 -15.28 3.89
N THR A 327 -6.04 -15.60 4.94
CA THR A 327 -6.45 -16.97 5.27
C THR A 327 -7.97 -17.05 5.39
N SER A 328 -8.54 -18.20 5.06
CA SER A 328 -9.96 -18.47 5.25
C SER A 328 -10.19 -19.89 5.75
N ASN A 329 -11.19 -20.03 6.61
CA ASN A 329 -11.69 -21.34 7.04
C ASN A 329 -12.94 -21.78 6.27
N ARG A 330 -13.38 -20.99 5.29
CA ARG A 330 -14.53 -21.29 4.42
C ARG A 330 -14.09 -21.29 2.97
N GLU A 331 -14.61 -22.25 2.22
CA GLU A 331 -14.34 -22.34 0.78
C GLU A 331 -15.25 -21.40 -0.02
N ASP A 332 -16.47 -21.15 0.46
CA ASP A 332 -17.47 -20.25 -0.12
C ASP A 332 -17.28 -18.80 0.34
N LEU A 333 -16.15 -18.19 0.04
CA LEU A 333 -15.75 -16.88 0.62
C LEU A 333 -15.99 -15.68 -0.30
N LEU A 334 -16.07 -15.88 -1.61
CA LEU A 334 -16.21 -14.80 -2.57
C LEU A 334 -17.69 -14.55 -2.91
N VAL A 335 -18.12 -13.28 -2.79
CA VAL A 335 -19.51 -12.86 -3.10
C VAL A 335 -19.58 -12.11 -4.43
N ASP A 336 -18.55 -11.32 -4.76
CA ASP A 336 -18.54 -10.46 -5.96
C ASP A 336 -17.68 -11.09 -7.06
N ARG A 337 -18.31 -11.57 -8.11
CA ARG A 337 -17.65 -12.20 -9.25
C ARG A 337 -16.76 -11.24 -10.03
N THR A 338 -17.16 -9.98 -10.18
CA THR A 338 -16.42 -8.99 -10.97
C THR A 338 -15.16 -8.48 -10.24
N GLY A 339 -15.19 -8.44 -8.91
CA GLY A 339 -14.08 -7.98 -8.08
C GLY A 339 -13.14 -9.08 -7.60
N SER A 340 -13.44 -10.35 -7.88
CA SER A 340 -12.70 -11.52 -7.39
C SER A 340 -11.30 -11.67 -8.01
N ARG A 341 -11.03 -11.05 -9.16
CA ARG A 341 -9.71 -11.00 -9.79
C ARG A 341 -8.59 -10.44 -8.88
N ARG A 342 -8.98 -9.78 -7.77
CA ARG A 342 -8.03 -9.29 -6.77
C ARG A 342 -7.63 -10.33 -5.73
N PHE A 343 -8.21 -11.51 -5.78
CA PHE A 343 -7.96 -12.58 -4.82
C PHE A 343 -7.49 -13.82 -5.55
N LEU A 344 -6.26 -14.25 -5.29
CA LEU A 344 -5.71 -15.50 -5.79
C LEU A 344 -6.01 -16.58 -4.76
N CYS A 345 -7.16 -17.25 -4.89
CA CYS A 345 -7.58 -18.28 -3.95
C CYS A 345 -6.90 -19.62 -4.23
N VAL A 346 -6.52 -20.34 -3.18
CA VAL A 346 -6.02 -21.71 -3.28
C VAL A 346 -6.56 -22.58 -2.16
N SER A 347 -7.11 -23.76 -2.51
CA SER A 347 -7.60 -24.74 -1.52
C SER A 347 -6.46 -25.66 -1.10
N LEU A 348 -6.26 -25.77 0.21
CA LEU A 348 -5.23 -26.62 0.80
C LEU A 348 -5.71 -28.07 0.89
N LYS A 349 -5.03 -28.97 0.22
CA LYS A 349 -5.30 -30.42 0.29
C LYS A 349 -4.57 -31.11 1.45
N HIS A 350 -3.42 -30.54 1.87
CA HIS A 350 -2.56 -31.06 2.93
C HIS A 350 -1.99 -29.94 3.78
N ALA A 351 -1.32 -30.29 4.89
CA ALA A 351 -0.62 -29.31 5.71
C ALA A 351 0.57 -28.73 4.95
N ILE A 352 0.75 -27.40 5.10
CA ILE A 352 1.90 -26.70 4.50
C ILE A 352 3.17 -27.04 5.27
N ASP A 353 4.24 -27.36 4.57
CA ASP A 353 5.56 -27.47 5.21
C ASP A 353 6.05 -26.08 5.65
N CYS A 354 5.85 -25.80 6.94
CA CYS A 354 6.36 -24.60 7.60
C CYS A 354 7.61 -24.87 8.45
N THR A 355 8.11 -26.12 8.46
CA THR A 355 9.27 -26.52 9.26
C THR A 355 10.58 -26.35 8.51
N THR A 356 10.57 -26.60 7.21
CA THR A 356 11.73 -26.34 6.36
C THR A 356 12.01 -24.85 6.27
N SER A 357 13.21 -24.44 6.63
CA SER A 357 13.64 -23.04 6.60
C SER A 357 13.50 -22.43 5.20
N VAL A 358 13.23 -21.12 5.13
CA VAL A 358 13.24 -20.36 3.88
C VAL A 358 14.56 -19.60 3.78
N GLU A 359 15.30 -19.81 2.71
CA GLU A 359 16.50 -19.01 2.41
C GLU A 359 16.13 -17.63 1.92
N HIS A 360 15.63 -16.77 2.81
CA HIS A 360 15.11 -15.44 2.45
C HIS A 360 16.11 -14.61 1.64
N LYS A 361 17.41 -14.69 1.93
CA LYS A 361 18.42 -13.91 1.19
C LYS A 361 18.42 -14.27 -0.29
N GLN A 362 18.39 -15.57 -0.62
CA GLN A 362 18.38 -16.04 -1.99
C GLN A 362 16.99 -15.90 -2.65
N LEU A 363 15.91 -16.12 -1.90
CA LEU A 363 14.54 -15.91 -2.36
C LEU A 363 14.33 -14.45 -2.83
N TYR A 364 14.74 -13.48 -2.02
CA TYR A 364 14.58 -12.05 -2.37
C TYR A 364 15.67 -11.57 -3.35
N ALA A 365 16.84 -12.23 -3.41
CA ALA A 365 17.84 -12.00 -4.45
C ALA A 365 17.32 -12.43 -5.83
N GLN A 366 16.60 -13.56 -5.93
CA GLN A 366 15.89 -13.98 -7.15
C GLN A 366 14.91 -12.88 -7.60
N LEU A 367 13.99 -12.46 -6.73
CA LEU A 367 12.97 -11.45 -7.04
C LEU A 367 13.59 -10.10 -7.43
N LYS A 368 14.67 -9.69 -6.76
CA LYS A 368 15.44 -8.49 -7.10
C LYS A 368 16.02 -8.59 -8.51
N THR A 369 16.66 -9.70 -8.83
CA THR A 369 17.30 -9.92 -10.13
C THR A 369 16.26 -9.95 -11.25
N GLU A 370 15.14 -10.66 -11.05
CA GLU A 370 14.06 -10.72 -12.02
C GLU A 370 13.44 -9.32 -12.27
N LEU A 371 13.20 -8.54 -11.23
CA LEU A 371 12.68 -7.16 -11.36
C LEU A 371 13.65 -6.23 -12.10
N LEU A 372 14.95 -6.32 -11.79
CA LEU A 372 15.98 -5.50 -12.43
C LEU A 372 16.24 -5.93 -13.87
N SER A 373 15.95 -7.19 -14.24
CA SER A 373 15.98 -7.66 -15.64
C SER A 373 14.72 -7.33 -16.43
N GLY A 374 13.74 -6.62 -15.82
CA GLY A 374 12.55 -6.14 -16.51
C GLY A 374 11.32 -7.00 -16.34
N GLU A 375 11.35 -8.02 -15.45
CA GLU A 375 10.17 -8.80 -15.15
C GLU A 375 9.04 -7.93 -14.58
N ARG A 376 7.83 -8.18 -15.06
CA ARG A 376 6.64 -7.42 -14.70
C ARG A 376 6.18 -7.74 -13.26
N SER A 377 5.93 -6.71 -12.48
CA SER A 377 5.49 -6.81 -11.07
C SER A 377 3.97 -6.72 -10.86
N TRP A 378 3.18 -6.73 -11.93
CA TRP A 378 1.71 -6.61 -11.88
C TRP A 378 1.04 -7.64 -12.76
N PHE A 379 -0.22 -7.97 -12.46
CA PHE A 379 -1.04 -8.86 -13.26
C PHE A 379 -1.60 -8.14 -14.49
N ASN A 380 -1.52 -8.79 -15.67
CA ASN A 380 -2.17 -8.31 -16.87
C ASN A 380 -3.65 -8.78 -16.92
N LYS A 381 -4.38 -8.34 -17.95
CA LYS A 381 -5.80 -8.66 -18.08
C LYS A 381 -6.06 -10.17 -18.23
N GLU A 382 -5.19 -10.88 -18.91
CA GLU A 382 -5.29 -12.32 -19.15
C GLU A 382 -5.07 -13.11 -17.86
N GLU A 383 -4.05 -12.72 -17.07
CA GLU A 383 -3.79 -13.29 -15.75
C GLU A 383 -4.94 -12.99 -14.78
N GLU A 384 -5.50 -11.77 -14.79
CA GLU A 384 -6.67 -11.41 -14.00
C GLU A 384 -7.90 -12.24 -14.38
N GLN A 385 -8.12 -12.53 -15.68
CA GLN A 385 -9.19 -13.40 -16.15
C GLN A 385 -8.97 -14.86 -15.72
N THR A 386 -7.73 -15.35 -15.81
CA THR A 386 -7.35 -16.67 -15.34
C THR A 386 -7.63 -16.85 -13.86
N ILE A 387 -7.23 -15.87 -13.04
CA ILE A 387 -7.55 -15.85 -11.60
C ILE A 387 -9.08 -15.86 -11.38
N GLN A 388 -9.82 -15.05 -12.13
CA GLN A 388 -11.28 -14.98 -11.98
C GLN A 388 -11.96 -16.32 -12.33
N GLN A 389 -11.50 -17.01 -13.37
CA GLN A 389 -11.99 -18.34 -13.76
C GLN A 389 -11.63 -19.39 -12.69
N HIS A 390 -10.37 -19.36 -12.22
CA HIS A 390 -9.89 -20.24 -11.15
C HIS A 390 -10.71 -20.06 -9.86
N ASN A 391 -11.13 -18.85 -9.56
CA ASN A 391 -11.94 -18.54 -8.39
C ASN A 391 -13.39 -19.04 -8.46
N ALA A 392 -13.81 -19.68 -9.54
CA ALA A 392 -15.19 -20.18 -9.70
C ALA A 392 -15.61 -21.12 -8.55
N LEU A 393 -14.67 -21.88 -8.01
CA LEU A 393 -14.89 -22.84 -6.92
C LEU A 393 -15.07 -22.18 -5.55
N PHE A 394 -14.70 -20.89 -5.42
CA PHE A 394 -14.70 -20.17 -4.14
C PHE A 394 -15.85 -19.18 -3.99
N TYR A 395 -16.75 -19.12 -4.97
CA TYR A 395 -17.93 -18.28 -4.85
C TYR A 395 -18.93 -18.88 -3.88
N LYS A 396 -19.48 -17.99 -3.07
CA LYS A 396 -20.58 -18.35 -2.18
C LYS A 396 -21.77 -18.84 -3.00
N HIS A 397 -22.22 -20.02 -2.67
CA HIS A 397 -23.47 -20.54 -3.22
C HIS A 397 -24.61 -19.67 -2.72
N VAL A 398 -25.34 -19.09 -3.64
CA VAL A 398 -26.52 -18.28 -3.36
C VAL A 398 -27.73 -19.11 -3.70
N PRO A 399 -28.62 -19.39 -2.73
CA PRO A 399 -29.77 -20.26 -2.98
C PRO A 399 -30.63 -19.80 -4.17
N GLU A 400 -30.73 -18.48 -4.40
CA GLU A 400 -31.42 -17.94 -5.56
C GLU A 400 -30.76 -18.38 -6.90
N GLU A 401 -29.42 -18.51 -6.93
CA GLU A 401 -28.72 -19.03 -8.11
C GLU A 401 -28.99 -20.52 -8.30
N GLU A 402 -28.99 -21.29 -7.23
CA GLU A 402 -29.26 -22.74 -7.31
C GLU A 402 -30.68 -22.98 -7.85
N VAL A 403 -31.67 -22.30 -7.29
CA VAL A 403 -33.07 -22.41 -7.77
C VAL A 403 -33.21 -21.88 -9.21
N PHE A 404 -32.49 -20.80 -9.56
CA PHE A 404 -32.48 -20.31 -10.93
C PHE A 404 -31.98 -21.41 -11.89
N ARG A 405 -30.85 -22.07 -11.59
CA ARG A 405 -30.27 -23.12 -12.42
C ARG A 405 -31.12 -24.40 -12.48
N LEU A 406 -31.95 -24.63 -11.46
CA LEU A 406 -32.95 -25.74 -11.49
C LEU A 406 -34.13 -25.43 -12.38
N CYS A 407 -34.50 -24.15 -12.51
CA CYS A 407 -35.69 -23.73 -13.27
C CYS A 407 -35.36 -23.20 -14.65
N PHE A 408 -34.17 -22.57 -14.80
CA PHE A 408 -33.82 -21.80 -16.00
C PHE A 408 -32.33 -21.93 -16.31
N ARG A 409 -32.03 -21.82 -17.61
CA ARG A 409 -30.70 -21.47 -18.12
C ARG A 409 -30.78 -20.25 -19.02
N PHE A 410 -29.71 -19.54 -19.19
CA PHE A 410 -29.64 -18.46 -20.16
C PHE A 410 -29.70 -19.03 -21.59
N ALA A 411 -30.42 -18.33 -22.46
CA ALA A 411 -30.53 -18.69 -23.84
C ALA A 411 -29.20 -18.46 -24.59
N THR A 412 -28.86 -19.38 -25.46
CA THR A 412 -27.73 -19.29 -26.39
C THR A 412 -28.25 -18.96 -27.81
N GLU A 413 -27.35 -18.74 -28.77
CA GLU A 413 -27.71 -18.54 -30.20
C GLU A 413 -28.25 -19.80 -30.86
N GLU A 414 -27.96 -20.98 -30.31
CA GLU A 414 -28.39 -22.28 -30.82
C GLU A 414 -29.81 -22.67 -30.37
N ASP A 415 -30.38 -21.92 -29.39
CA ASP A 415 -31.70 -22.25 -28.86
C ASP A 415 -32.83 -21.85 -29.80
N ASN A 416 -33.88 -22.71 -29.85
CA ASN A 416 -35.06 -22.44 -30.65
C ASN A 416 -35.75 -21.12 -30.14
N PRO A 417 -35.91 -20.12 -31.03
CA PRO A 417 -36.50 -18.83 -30.64
C PRO A 417 -37.89 -18.93 -30.01
N GLN A 418 -38.62 -20.01 -30.23
CA GLN A 418 -39.94 -20.25 -29.65
C GLN A 418 -39.87 -20.69 -28.17
N GLU A 419 -38.75 -21.23 -27.72
CA GLU A 419 -38.54 -21.69 -26.34
C GLU A 419 -37.87 -20.62 -25.47
N VAL A 420 -37.32 -19.58 -26.11
CA VAL A 420 -36.65 -18.48 -25.40
C VAL A 420 -37.68 -17.53 -24.82
N LEU A 421 -37.67 -17.43 -23.49
CA LEU A 421 -38.50 -16.51 -22.74
C LEU A 421 -37.71 -15.23 -22.40
N SER A 422 -38.36 -14.08 -22.55
CA SER A 422 -37.81 -12.78 -22.15
C SER A 422 -38.50 -12.33 -20.87
N LEU A 423 -37.86 -12.61 -19.71
CA LEU A 423 -38.46 -12.42 -18.39
C LEU A 423 -37.71 -11.36 -17.58
N SER A 424 -38.45 -10.52 -16.85
CA SER A 424 -37.89 -9.62 -15.86
C SER A 424 -37.44 -10.40 -14.60
N ALA A 425 -36.59 -9.82 -13.77
CA ALA A 425 -36.17 -10.42 -12.50
C ALA A 425 -37.36 -10.77 -11.60
N THR A 426 -38.42 -9.95 -11.60
CA THR A 426 -39.64 -10.21 -10.83
C THR A 426 -40.39 -11.42 -11.38
N GLN A 427 -40.55 -11.54 -12.70
CA GLN A 427 -41.22 -12.68 -13.32
C GLN A 427 -40.45 -13.99 -13.11
N LEU A 428 -39.11 -13.94 -13.21
CA LEU A 428 -38.25 -15.07 -12.87
C LEU A 428 -38.43 -15.50 -11.41
N PHE A 429 -38.40 -14.52 -10.49
CA PHE A 429 -38.59 -14.76 -9.08
C PHE A 429 -39.94 -15.43 -8.76
N GLU A 430 -41.04 -14.95 -9.35
CA GLU A 430 -42.37 -15.51 -9.15
C GLU A 430 -42.46 -16.96 -9.65
N ARG A 431 -41.90 -17.28 -10.80
CA ARG A 431 -41.85 -18.66 -11.32
C ARG A 431 -41.01 -19.58 -10.46
N MET A 432 -39.80 -19.13 -10.06
CA MET A 432 -38.93 -19.87 -9.15
C MET A 432 -39.61 -20.12 -7.81
N LYS A 433 -40.31 -19.12 -7.26
CA LYS A 433 -41.05 -19.23 -6.01
C LYS A 433 -42.24 -20.18 -6.13
N ALA A 434 -42.92 -20.22 -7.27
CA ALA A 434 -43.99 -21.17 -7.53
C ALA A 434 -43.48 -22.59 -7.66
N ALA A 435 -42.32 -22.82 -8.29
CA ALA A 435 -41.72 -24.13 -8.42
C ALA A 435 -41.08 -24.65 -7.10
N HIS A 436 -40.41 -23.75 -6.35
CA HIS A 436 -39.66 -24.11 -5.13
C HIS A 436 -39.99 -23.22 -3.93
N PRO A 437 -41.26 -23.24 -3.41
CA PRO A 437 -41.71 -22.28 -2.41
C PRO A 437 -40.98 -22.40 -1.06
N SER A 438 -40.51 -23.59 -0.71
CA SER A 438 -39.80 -23.86 0.56
C SER A 438 -38.37 -23.24 0.52
N ILE A 439 -37.66 -23.38 -0.58
CA ILE A 439 -36.29 -22.87 -0.74
C ILE A 439 -36.33 -21.34 -0.88
N MET A 440 -37.29 -20.81 -1.61
CA MET A 440 -37.43 -19.36 -1.88
C MET A 440 -38.04 -18.58 -0.71
N ARG A 441 -38.28 -19.24 0.44
CA ARG A 441 -38.85 -18.59 1.64
C ARG A 441 -37.87 -17.55 2.21
N GLY A 442 -38.33 -16.33 2.36
CA GLY A 442 -37.54 -15.21 2.86
C GLY A 442 -36.67 -14.48 1.80
N MET A 443 -36.65 -14.98 0.57
CA MET A 443 -36.00 -14.32 -0.56
C MET A 443 -36.91 -13.27 -1.19
N THR A 444 -36.34 -12.36 -1.96
CA THR A 444 -37.06 -11.27 -2.63
C THR A 444 -36.66 -11.16 -4.10
N ALA A 445 -37.56 -10.64 -4.94
CA ALA A 445 -37.22 -10.31 -6.32
C ALA A 445 -36.05 -9.33 -6.42
N TYR A 446 -35.86 -8.48 -5.41
CA TYR A 446 -34.75 -7.56 -5.33
C TYR A 446 -33.41 -8.28 -5.11
N SER A 447 -33.32 -9.29 -4.22
CA SER A 447 -32.11 -10.08 -4.05
C SER A 447 -31.74 -10.82 -5.34
N LEU A 448 -32.70 -11.43 -6.03
CA LEU A 448 -32.49 -12.07 -7.32
C LEU A 448 -32.02 -11.07 -8.39
N SER A 449 -32.58 -9.88 -8.44
CA SER A 449 -32.20 -8.85 -9.44
C SER A 449 -30.74 -8.38 -9.32
N ARG A 450 -30.12 -8.53 -8.16
CA ARG A 450 -28.69 -8.24 -7.92
C ARG A 450 -27.77 -9.35 -8.37
N ILE A 451 -28.26 -10.57 -8.42
CA ILE A 451 -27.51 -11.77 -8.76
C ILE A 451 -27.55 -12.03 -10.28
N LEU A 452 -28.72 -11.90 -10.90
CA LEU A 452 -28.92 -12.20 -12.32
C LEU A 452 -27.91 -11.51 -13.26
N PRO A 453 -27.51 -10.24 -13.09
CA PRO A 453 -26.50 -9.61 -13.96
C PRO A 453 -25.10 -10.24 -13.85
N GLN A 454 -24.85 -11.02 -12.79
CA GLN A 454 -23.59 -11.73 -12.58
C GLN A 454 -23.61 -13.13 -13.22
N LEU A 455 -24.80 -13.64 -13.50
CA LEU A 455 -25.01 -14.98 -14.06
C LEU A 455 -25.15 -14.96 -15.58
N GLY A 456 -25.69 -13.87 -16.17
CA GLY A 456 -25.91 -13.76 -17.59
C GLY A 456 -26.21 -12.35 -18.06
N GLU A 457 -26.32 -12.20 -19.37
CA GLU A 457 -26.48 -10.89 -19.99
C GLU A 457 -27.89 -10.35 -19.81
N ARG A 458 -27.95 -9.05 -19.48
CA ARG A 458 -29.19 -8.30 -19.31
C ARG A 458 -29.51 -7.54 -20.59
N VAL A 459 -30.70 -7.76 -21.12
CA VAL A 459 -31.20 -7.07 -22.29
C VAL A 459 -32.11 -5.90 -21.85
N HIS A 460 -31.81 -4.72 -22.36
CA HIS A 460 -32.65 -3.52 -22.11
C HIS A 460 -33.75 -3.42 -23.16
N THR A 461 -34.99 -3.35 -22.71
CA THR A 461 -36.15 -3.19 -23.58
C THR A 461 -36.95 -1.95 -23.21
N THR A 462 -37.87 -1.50 -24.07
CA THR A 462 -38.78 -0.39 -23.79
C THR A 462 -39.65 -0.60 -22.56
N LYS A 463 -39.82 -1.85 -22.13
CA LYS A 463 -40.59 -2.25 -20.92
C LYS A 463 -39.71 -2.48 -19.69
N GLY A 464 -38.41 -2.25 -19.80
CA GLY A 464 -37.45 -2.46 -18.73
C GLY A 464 -36.40 -3.54 -19.04
N ASN A 465 -35.69 -3.96 -17.98
CA ASN A 465 -34.62 -4.96 -18.11
C ASN A 465 -35.21 -6.38 -18.08
N VAL A 466 -34.83 -7.19 -19.06
CA VAL A 466 -35.20 -8.59 -19.15
C VAL A 466 -33.99 -9.49 -19.35
N TYR A 467 -34.16 -10.76 -19.08
CA TYR A 467 -33.18 -11.83 -19.29
C TYR A 467 -33.77 -12.85 -20.27
N ARG A 468 -32.97 -13.25 -21.26
CA ARG A 468 -33.36 -14.31 -22.20
C ARG A 468 -33.00 -15.65 -21.61
N VAL A 469 -34.02 -16.43 -21.28
CA VAL A 469 -33.86 -17.72 -20.59
C VAL A 469 -34.68 -18.82 -21.28
N VAL A 470 -34.28 -20.06 -21.04
CA VAL A 470 -35.01 -21.27 -21.40
C VAL A 470 -35.34 -22.01 -20.11
N GLU A 471 -36.55 -22.54 -19.99
CA GLU A 471 -36.93 -23.38 -18.85
C GLU A 471 -36.23 -24.75 -18.95
N CYS A 472 -35.74 -25.25 -17.80
CA CYS A 472 -35.04 -26.54 -17.72
C CYS A 472 -36.00 -27.67 -17.42
#